data_727b8bae72a79ff97cdb8a6f0f23ea6b
#
_entry.id   727b8bae72a79ff97cdb8a6f0f23ea6b
#
_cell.length_a   1.000
_cell.length_b   1.000
_cell.length_c   1.000
_cell.angle_alpha   90.00
_cell.angle_beta   90.00
_cell.angle_gamma   90.00
#
_symmetry.space_group_name_H-M   'P 1'
#
loop_
_entity.id
_entity.type
_entity.pdbx_description
1 polymer ?
#
loop_
_entity_poly.entity_id
_entity_poly.type
_entity_poly.pdbx_seq_one_letter_code
_entity_poly.pdbx_strand_id
1 'polypeptide(L)'
;MLDLYNGEIITYTIGSRPVYSLVSTMLDQAFKRLADEDTLLIHSDQGWHYQMKPYRHALEQRGIKQSMSRKGNCYDNAVIESFFGTMKSEFLYLNEFDSIEHFKQELSTYIDYYNHKRIKAKLKGMSPVQYRTHAQQIA
;
A
#
# COMPACT_ATOMS: atom_id res chain seq x y z
N MET A 1 -1.05 0.83 1.63
CA MET A 1 -1.35 -0.59 1.37
C MET A 1 -0.78 -0.97 0.02
N LEU A 2 -0.06 -2.08 -0.04
CA LEU A 2 0.66 -2.51 -1.23
C LEU A 2 0.29 -3.96 -1.54
N ASP A 3 0.05 -4.26 -2.81
CA ASP A 3 -0.19 -5.62 -3.28
C ASP A 3 1.14 -6.37 -3.45
N LEU A 4 1.30 -7.47 -2.74
CA LEU A 4 2.53 -8.27 -2.79
C LEU A 4 2.74 -9.00 -4.11
N TYR A 5 1.69 -9.19 -4.89
CA TYR A 5 1.78 -9.88 -6.18
C TYR A 5 2.58 -9.06 -7.21
N ASN A 6 2.24 -7.79 -7.35
CA ASN A 6 2.83 -6.93 -8.37
C ASN A 6 3.51 -5.66 -7.84
N GLY A 7 3.39 -5.37 -6.53
CA GLY A 7 3.93 -4.17 -5.92
C GLY A 7 3.09 -2.92 -6.14
N GLU A 8 1.86 -3.05 -6.64
CA GLU A 8 0.95 -1.92 -6.85
C GLU A 8 0.57 -1.27 -5.51
N ILE A 9 0.60 0.05 -5.45
CA ILE A 9 0.05 0.78 -4.31
C ILE A 9 -1.46 0.86 -4.48
N ILE A 10 -2.17 0.13 -3.64
CA ILE A 10 -3.64 -0.01 -3.70
C ILE A 10 -4.32 1.22 -3.12
N THR A 11 -3.94 1.59 -1.90
CA THR A 11 -4.44 2.78 -1.22
C THR A 11 -3.35 3.33 -0.30
N TYR A 12 -3.46 4.61 0.03
CA TYR A 12 -2.61 5.25 1.02
C TYR A 12 -3.33 6.42 1.67
N THR A 13 -2.89 6.78 2.86
CA THR A 13 -3.39 7.97 3.58
C THR A 13 -2.22 8.77 4.09
N ILE A 14 -2.40 10.08 4.17
CA ILE A 14 -1.42 11.03 4.69
C ILE A 14 -2.10 11.82 5.81
N GLY A 15 -1.45 11.88 6.96
CA GLY A 15 -1.95 12.65 8.08
C GLY A 15 -0.81 13.22 8.90
N SER A 16 -1.12 14.27 9.66
CA SER A 16 -0.17 14.95 10.54
C SER A 16 0.08 14.21 11.86
N ARG A 17 -0.76 13.25 12.20
CA ARG A 17 -0.68 12.50 13.46
C ARG A 17 -0.99 11.01 13.22
N PRO A 18 -0.35 10.11 13.97
CA PRO A 18 -0.62 8.68 13.87
C PRO A 18 -1.92 8.32 14.62
N VAL A 19 -3.06 8.71 14.07
CA VAL A 19 -4.38 8.41 14.62
C VAL A 19 -5.01 7.23 13.88
N TYR A 20 -5.95 6.53 14.56
CA TYR A 20 -6.60 5.36 13.97
C TYR A 20 -7.31 5.66 12.64
N SER A 21 -7.85 6.85 12.46
CA SER A 21 -8.52 7.23 11.21
C SER A 21 -7.62 7.17 9.97
N LEU A 22 -6.30 7.27 10.11
CA LEU A 22 -5.38 7.05 8.99
C LEU A 22 -5.53 5.64 8.41
N VAL A 23 -5.60 4.65 9.30
CA VAL A 23 -5.68 3.25 8.90
C VAL A 23 -7.09 2.87 8.49
N SER A 24 -8.12 3.33 9.23
CA SER A 24 -9.51 3.02 8.90
C SER A 24 -9.93 3.61 7.55
N THR A 25 -9.53 4.84 7.24
CA THR A 25 -9.80 5.47 5.94
C THR A 25 -9.14 4.70 4.80
N MET A 26 -7.89 4.30 4.98
CA MET A 26 -7.16 3.48 4.01
C MET A 26 -7.85 2.14 3.77
N LEU A 27 -8.30 1.49 4.84
CA LEU A 27 -9.00 0.22 4.78
C LEU A 27 -10.33 0.34 4.03
N ASP A 28 -11.13 1.37 4.34
CA ASP A 28 -12.39 1.63 3.66
C ASP A 28 -12.20 1.87 2.15
N GLN A 29 -11.16 2.59 1.77
CA GLN A 29 -10.82 2.79 0.36
C GLN A 29 -10.42 1.47 -0.32
N ALA A 30 -9.66 0.63 0.36
CA ALA A 30 -9.28 -0.68 -0.16
C ALA A 30 -10.51 -1.58 -0.35
N PHE A 31 -11.44 -1.58 0.59
CA PHE A 31 -12.66 -2.39 0.50
C PHE A 31 -13.52 -2.06 -0.72
N LYS A 32 -13.51 -0.81 -1.18
CA LYS A 32 -14.24 -0.42 -2.41
C LYS A 32 -13.70 -1.09 -3.67
N ARG A 33 -12.49 -1.63 -3.62
CA ARG A 33 -11.84 -2.31 -4.75
C ARG A 33 -12.04 -3.83 -4.72
N LEU A 34 -12.62 -4.37 -3.65
CA LEU A 34 -12.84 -5.81 -3.48
C LEU A 34 -14.27 -6.18 -3.88
N ALA A 35 -14.44 -7.29 -4.58
CA ALA A 35 -15.71 -7.95 -4.74
C ALA A 35 -16.07 -8.72 -3.45
N ASP A 36 -17.36 -9.06 -3.31
CA ASP A 36 -17.85 -9.74 -2.09
C ASP A 36 -17.26 -11.15 -1.93
N GLU A 37 -16.95 -11.79 -3.05
CA GLU A 37 -16.36 -13.14 -3.09
C GLU A 37 -14.83 -13.16 -2.95
N ASP A 38 -14.17 -12.00 -2.97
CA ASP A 38 -12.72 -11.93 -2.88
C ASP A 38 -12.24 -12.40 -1.50
N THR A 39 -11.28 -13.31 -1.51
CA THR A 39 -10.56 -13.73 -0.30
C THR A 39 -9.21 -13.05 -0.24
N LEU A 40 -8.87 -12.48 0.90
CA LEU A 40 -7.66 -11.68 1.07
C LEU A 40 -6.96 -11.98 2.39
N LEU A 41 -5.65 -11.90 2.36
CA LEU A 41 -4.80 -11.86 3.55
C LEU A 41 -4.13 -10.50 3.62
N ILE A 42 -4.35 -9.77 4.71
CA ILE A 42 -3.66 -8.50 4.96
C ILE A 42 -2.54 -8.73 5.97
N HIS A 43 -1.32 -8.35 5.60
CA HIS A 43 -0.15 -8.40 6.46
C HIS A 43 0.29 -6.99 6.88
N SER A 44 0.63 -6.83 8.16
CA SER A 44 1.16 -5.58 8.71
C SER A 44 2.25 -5.84 9.75
N ASP A 45 2.90 -4.78 10.20
CA ASP A 45 3.69 -4.84 11.43
C ASP A 45 2.77 -4.90 12.66
N GLN A 46 3.33 -4.87 13.87
CA GLN A 46 2.59 -4.88 15.12
C GLN A 46 2.16 -3.49 15.58
N GLY A 47 2.02 -2.51 14.70
CA GLY A 47 1.52 -1.19 15.02
C GLY A 47 0.18 -1.24 15.78
N TRP A 48 0.01 -0.38 16.78
CA TRP A 48 -1.18 -0.41 17.65
C TRP A 48 -2.49 -0.22 16.88
N HIS A 49 -2.48 0.52 15.77
CA HIS A 49 -3.66 0.72 14.91
C HIS A 49 -4.23 -0.60 14.42
N TYR A 50 -3.36 -1.53 14.03
CA TYR A 50 -3.73 -2.83 13.46
C TYR A 50 -4.19 -3.83 14.53
N GLN A 51 -3.96 -3.53 15.81
CA GLN A 51 -4.36 -4.36 16.94
C GLN A 51 -5.68 -3.90 17.57
N MET A 52 -6.23 -2.76 17.15
CA MET A 52 -7.50 -2.25 17.67
C MET A 52 -8.67 -3.11 17.27
N LYS A 53 -9.64 -3.26 18.20
CA LYS A 53 -10.86 -4.02 17.96
C LYS A 53 -11.64 -3.57 16.72
N PRO A 54 -11.86 -2.26 16.48
CA PRO A 54 -12.56 -1.82 15.26
C PRO A 54 -11.87 -2.26 13.97
N TYR A 55 -10.54 -2.27 13.92
CA TYR A 55 -9.79 -2.74 12.76
C TYR A 55 -10.01 -4.23 12.53
N ARG A 56 -9.84 -5.05 13.56
CA ARG A 56 -10.04 -6.49 13.49
C ARG A 56 -11.46 -6.84 13.09
N HIS A 57 -12.44 -6.15 13.68
CA HIS A 57 -13.85 -6.34 13.36
C HIS A 57 -14.18 -6.04 11.91
N ALA A 58 -13.64 -4.94 11.38
CA ALA A 58 -13.80 -4.57 9.96
C ALA A 58 -13.27 -5.65 9.01
N LEU A 59 -12.12 -6.25 9.33
CA LEU A 59 -11.56 -7.36 8.54
C LEU A 59 -12.42 -8.62 8.64
N GLU A 60 -12.84 -8.99 9.84
CA GLU A 60 -13.68 -10.17 10.08
C GLU A 60 -15.01 -10.10 9.32
N GLN A 61 -15.65 -8.93 9.30
CA GLN A 61 -16.92 -8.72 8.57
C GLN A 61 -16.78 -8.93 7.06
N ARG A 62 -15.58 -8.73 6.51
CA ARG A 62 -15.29 -8.95 5.09
C ARG A 62 -14.64 -10.31 4.82
N GLY A 63 -14.51 -11.15 5.82
CA GLY A 63 -13.86 -12.46 5.68
C GLY A 63 -12.37 -12.38 5.40
N ILE A 64 -11.73 -11.25 5.73
CA ILE A 64 -10.31 -11.01 5.46
C ILE A 64 -9.48 -11.53 6.63
N LYS A 65 -8.45 -12.32 6.33
CA LYS A 65 -7.51 -12.82 7.34
C LYS A 65 -6.46 -11.76 7.64
N GLN A 66 -6.10 -11.63 8.91
CA GLN A 66 -5.05 -10.73 9.37
C GLN A 66 -3.79 -11.52 9.73
N SER A 67 -2.64 -11.04 9.25
CA SER A 67 -1.32 -11.53 9.61
C SER A 67 -0.48 -10.35 10.09
N MET A 68 0.41 -10.61 11.05
CA MET A 68 1.33 -9.59 11.57
C MET A 68 2.76 -10.10 11.54
N SER A 69 3.70 -9.18 11.31
CA SER A 69 5.13 -9.45 11.42
C SER A 69 5.48 -9.90 12.83
N ARG A 70 6.49 -10.75 12.94
CA ARG A 70 7.08 -11.08 14.23
C ARG A 70 7.69 -9.82 14.86
N LYS A 71 7.58 -9.70 16.16
CA LYS A 71 8.11 -8.54 16.89
C LYS A 71 9.59 -8.35 16.61
N GLY A 72 9.96 -7.15 16.16
CA GLY A 72 11.36 -6.81 15.88
C GLY A 72 11.95 -7.45 14.62
N ASN A 73 11.15 -8.12 13.78
CA ASN A 73 11.62 -8.75 12.56
C ASN A 73 11.32 -7.87 11.33
N CYS A 74 12.31 -7.14 10.84
CA CYS A 74 12.22 -6.26 9.68
C CYS A 74 12.07 -7.03 8.35
N TYR A 75 12.49 -8.27 8.26
CA TYR A 75 12.37 -9.06 7.04
C TYR A 75 10.91 -9.34 6.66
N ASP A 76 10.03 -9.42 7.64
CA ASP A 76 8.61 -9.66 7.42
C ASP A 76 7.92 -8.49 6.69
N ASN A 77 8.53 -7.29 6.67
CA ASN A 77 8.02 -6.08 6.03
C ASN A 77 8.91 -5.56 4.90
N ALA A 78 9.85 -6.37 4.42
CA ALA A 78 10.88 -5.94 3.47
C ALA A 78 10.31 -5.33 2.17
N VAL A 79 9.19 -5.83 1.68
CA VAL A 79 8.57 -5.35 0.42
C VAL A 79 8.09 -3.91 0.57
N ILE A 80 7.36 -3.60 1.65
CA ILE A 80 6.86 -2.24 1.87
C ILE A 80 8.00 -1.28 2.22
N GLU A 81 8.99 -1.73 2.95
CA GLU A 81 10.20 -0.93 3.25
C GLU A 81 10.99 -0.62 1.99
N SER A 82 11.10 -1.55 1.06
CA SER A 82 11.73 -1.34 -0.25
C SER A 82 10.97 -0.26 -1.04
N PHE A 83 9.65 -0.27 -1.02
CA PHE A 83 8.85 0.81 -1.62
C PHE A 83 9.18 2.16 -1.00
N PHE A 84 9.19 2.26 0.33
CA PHE A 84 9.51 3.52 1.01
C PHE A 84 10.92 4.01 0.68
N GLY A 85 11.89 3.12 0.60
CA GLY A 85 13.26 3.47 0.19
C GLY A 85 13.30 4.03 -1.22
N THR A 86 12.61 3.43 -2.16
CA THR A 86 12.49 3.89 -3.54
C THR A 86 11.81 5.26 -3.63
N MET A 87 10.69 5.43 -2.93
CA MET A 87 9.95 6.69 -2.87
C MET A 87 10.83 7.83 -2.30
N LYS A 88 11.57 7.55 -1.25
CA LYS A 88 12.48 8.55 -0.65
C LYS A 88 13.56 8.98 -1.63
N SER A 89 14.22 8.05 -2.30
CA SER A 89 15.32 8.36 -3.21
C SER A 89 14.86 8.96 -4.54
N GLU A 90 13.72 8.55 -5.08
CA GLU A 90 13.23 9.03 -6.37
C GLU A 90 12.34 10.27 -6.27
N PHE A 91 11.74 10.52 -5.12
CA PHE A 91 10.74 11.57 -4.94
C PHE A 91 11.06 12.51 -3.77
N LEU A 92 11.14 11.98 -2.54
CA LEU A 92 11.18 12.81 -1.35
C LEU A 92 12.46 13.65 -1.26
N TYR A 93 13.62 13.04 -1.52
CA TYR A 93 14.92 13.70 -1.38
C TYR A 93 15.27 14.61 -2.57
N LEU A 94 14.58 14.46 -3.70
CA LEU A 94 14.84 15.24 -4.89
C LEU A 94 13.98 16.50 -5.02
N ASN A 95 13.00 16.68 -4.15
CA ASN A 95 12.01 17.75 -4.26
C ASN A 95 11.90 18.56 -2.96
N GLU A 96 11.55 19.83 -3.12
CA GLU A 96 11.13 20.70 -2.02
C GLU A 96 9.63 20.97 -2.16
N PHE A 97 8.94 21.12 -1.03
CA PHE A 97 7.49 21.29 -1.00
C PHE A 97 7.13 22.59 -0.27
N ASP A 98 6.28 23.40 -0.91
CA ASP A 98 5.86 24.69 -0.38
C ASP A 98 4.82 24.57 0.76
N SER A 99 4.10 23.46 0.79
CA SER A 99 3.03 23.19 1.76
C SER A 99 2.71 21.70 1.84
N ILE A 100 1.93 21.30 2.83
CA ILE A 100 1.37 19.94 2.93
C ILE A 100 0.49 19.61 1.72
N GLU A 101 -0.30 20.57 1.25
CA GLU A 101 -1.15 20.36 0.07
C GLU A 101 -0.33 20.13 -1.20
N HIS A 102 0.75 20.90 -1.38
CA HIS A 102 1.69 20.68 -2.47
C HIS A 102 2.32 19.29 -2.40
N PHE A 103 2.78 18.90 -1.22
CA PHE A 103 3.34 17.56 -0.99
C PHE A 103 2.35 16.45 -1.36
N LYS A 104 1.09 16.56 -0.93
CA LYS A 104 0.04 15.57 -1.24
C LYS A 104 -0.21 15.43 -2.73
N GLN A 105 -0.28 16.54 -3.44
CA GLN A 105 -0.46 16.54 -4.89
C GLN A 105 0.71 15.87 -5.62
N GLU A 106 1.92 16.24 -5.26
CA GLU A 106 3.12 15.67 -5.87
C GLU A 106 3.29 14.18 -5.54
N LEU A 107 2.97 13.77 -4.31
CA LEU A 107 2.98 12.37 -3.93
C LEU A 107 1.95 11.56 -4.72
N SER A 108 0.75 12.09 -4.90
CA SER A 108 -0.29 11.44 -5.70
C SER A 108 0.19 11.22 -7.14
N THR A 109 0.83 12.22 -7.73
CA THR A 109 1.42 12.13 -9.08
C THR A 109 2.54 11.07 -9.12
N TYR A 110 3.40 11.04 -8.11
CA TYR A 110 4.46 10.04 -8.02
C TYR A 110 3.92 8.61 -7.91
N ILE A 111 2.91 8.39 -7.06
CA ILE A 111 2.31 7.06 -6.89
C ILE A 111 1.61 6.61 -8.16
N ASP A 112 0.94 7.52 -8.88
CA ASP A 112 0.35 7.22 -10.17
C ASP A 112 1.43 6.78 -11.19
N TYR A 113 2.53 7.52 -11.27
CA TYR A 113 3.70 7.13 -12.07
C TYR A 113 4.25 5.76 -11.63
N TYR A 114 4.42 5.53 -10.34
CA TYR A 114 4.93 4.27 -9.79
C TYR A 114 4.06 3.08 -10.19
N ASN A 115 2.75 3.22 -10.12
CA ASN A 115 1.82 2.16 -10.45
C ASN A 115 1.71 1.90 -11.96
N HIS A 116 1.69 2.96 -12.78
CA HIS A 116 1.30 2.85 -14.19
C HIS A 116 2.47 2.96 -15.17
N LYS A 117 3.58 3.58 -14.79
CA LYS A 117 4.69 3.90 -15.72
C LYS A 117 6.05 3.40 -15.27
N ARG A 118 6.32 3.33 -13.97
CA ARG A 118 7.63 2.91 -13.47
C ARG A 118 7.83 1.42 -13.71
N ILE A 119 8.76 1.09 -14.59
CA ILE A 119 9.08 -0.30 -14.93
C ILE A 119 9.97 -0.95 -13.87
N LYS A 120 9.83 -2.26 -13.71
CA LYS A 120 10.64 -3.07 -12.80
C LYS A 120 11.16 -4.31 -13.53
N ALA A 121 12.45 -4.62 -13.37
CA ALA A 121 13.05 -5.79 -13.97
C ALA A 121 12.33 -7.09 -13.59
N LYS A 122 12.02 -7.27 -12.30
CA LYS A 122 11.33 -8.46 -11.82
C LYS A 122 9.86 -8.56 -12.26
N LEU A 123 9.30 -7.50 -12.82
CA LEU A 123 8.00 -7.50 -13.48
C LEU A 123 8.13 -7.56 -15.00
N LYS A 124 9.20 -8.15 -15.51
CA LYS A 124 9.48 -8.32 -16.94
C LYS A 124 9.53 -6.97 -17.69
N GLY A 125 10.01 -5.92 -17.04
CA GLY A 125 10.08 -4.58 -17.61
C GLY A 125 8.74 -3.85 -17.68
N MET A 126 7.74 -4.29 -16.93
CA MET A 126 6.43 -3.64 -16.83
C MET A 126 6.29 -2.88 -15.53
N SER A 127 5.35 -1.91 -15.50
CA SER A 127 4.89 -1.31 -14.26
C SER A 127 3.98 -2.27 -13.50
N PRO A 128 3.73 -2.03 -12.20
CA PRO A 128 2.82 -2.87 -11.41
C PRO A 128 1.45 -3.12 -12.07
N VAL A 129 0.78 -2.06 -12.52
CA VAL A 129 -0.54 -2.19 -13.16
C VAL A 129 -0.45 -2.89 -14.51
N GLN A 130 0.55 -2.58 -15.33
CA GLN A 130 0.77 -3.27 -16.60
C GLN A 130 0.97 -4.78 -16.38
N TYR A 131 1.76 -5.16 -15.40
CA TYR A 131 2.01 -6.56 -15.07
C TYR A 131 0.73 -7.29 -14.66
N ARG A 132 -0.07 -6.69 -13.79
CA ARG A 132 -1.36 -7.26 -13.37
C ARG A 132 -2.32 -7.42 -14.55
N THR A 133 -2.46 -6.38 -15.36
CA THR A 133 -3.36 -6.39 -16.52
C THR A 133 -2.94 -7.44 -17.55
N HIS A 134 -1.64 -7.55 -17.81
CA HIS A 134 -1.10 -8.58 -18.69
C HIS A 134 -1.39 -9.98 -18.16
N ALA A 135 -1.18 -10.23 -16.88
CA ALA A 135 -1.46 -11.52 -16.26
C ALA A 135 -2.94 -11.90 -16.35
N GLN A 136 -3.83 -10.93 -16.20
CA GLN A 136 -5.28 -11.13 -16.33
C GLN A 136 -5.70 -11.47 -17.77
N GLN A 137 -5.02 -10.93 -18.77
CA GLN A 137 -5.32 -11.18 -20.19
C GLN A 137 -4.90 -12.58 -20.64
N ILE A 138 -3.87 -13.15 -20.04
CA ILE A 138 -3.36 -14.48 -20.41
C ILE A 138 -3.89 -15.61 -19.51
N ALA A 139 -4.65 -15.26 -18.49
CA ALA A 139 -5.27 -16.24 -17.58
C ALA A 139 -6.62 -16.79 -18.16
#